data_1f061874e88b94152b9b9fb31e8852ab
#
_entry.id   1f061874e88b94152b9b9fb31e8852ab
#
_cell.length_a   1.000
_cell.length_b   1.000
_cell.length_c   1.000
_cell.angle_alpha   90.00
_cell.angle_beta   90.00
_cell.angle_gamma   90.00
#
_symmetry.space_group_name_H-M   'P 1'
#
loop_
_entity.id
_entity.type
_entity.pdbx_description
1 polymer ?
#
loop_
_entity_poly.entity_id
_entity_poly.type
_entity_poly.pdbx_seq_one_letter_code
_entity_poly.pdbx_strand_id
1 'polypeptide(L)'
;MGSVENAMVFAAIGFLVFYLLERITLIHVGHEAGMSLDRHEHVGTLGAGGMSVHSFLDGLAVGAAFHAGIELGVIVALVVVLHDFSDGIGTVSVLLANDASRRTAFRWLVVDALAPVAGVLAAFAITLEGASLGALLGVFMGFFLYVAGAELLPEAHRKESGWMVLAATLAGAILIFGVTQVISI
;
A
#
# COMPACT_ATOMS: atom_id res chain seq x y z
N MET A 1 25.54 6.90 14.19
CA MET A 1 25.70 6.69 12.74
C MET A 1 25.07 5.36 12.30
N GLY A 2 25.30 4.22 12.95
CA GLY A 2 24.78 2.92 12.48
C GLY A 2 23.26 2.75 12.36
N SER A 3 22.43 3.53 13.05
CA SER A 3 20.96 3.37 13.00
C SER A 3 20.33 3.92 11.71
N VAL A 4 20.82 5.04 11.17
CA VAL A 4 20.30 5.64 9.93
C VAL A 4 20.77 4.85 8.72
N GLU A 5 22.03 4.42 8.69
CA GLU A 5 22.56 3.57 7.62
C GLU A 5 21.79 2.25 7.51
N ASN A 6 21.49 1.63 8.64
CA ASN A 6 20.71 0.41 8.69
C ASN A 6 19.26 0.66 8.18
N ALA A 7 18.60 1.75 8.56
CA ALA A 7 17.27 2.09 8.10
C ALA A 7 17.23 2.27 6.57
N MET A 8 18.23 2.92 5.99
CA MET A 8 18.33 3.07 4.52
C MET A 8 18.55 1.74 3.80
N VAL A 9 19.34 0.83 4.39
CA VAL A 9 19.52 -0.52 3.84
C VAL A 9 18.19 -1.29 3.87
N PHE A 10 17.44 -1.24 4.99
CA PHE A 10 16.13 -1.89 5.06
C PHE A 10 15.11 -1.25 4.12
N ALA A 11 15.16 0.07 3.88
CA ALA A 11 14.34 0.71 2.89
C ALA A 11 14.66 0.24 1.45
N ALA A 12 15.95 0.12 1.11
CA ALA A 12 16.34 -0.44 -0.18
C ALA A 12 15.88 -1.89 -0.34
N ILE A 13 15.99 -2.70 0.73
CA ILE A 13 15.49 -4.09 0.74
C ILE A 13 13.96 -4.09 0.55
N GLY A 14 13.22 -3.28 1.30
CA GLY A 14 11.77 -3.17 1.17
C GLY A 14 11.35 -2.81 -0.25
N PHE A 15 11.94 -1.77 -0.83
CA PHE A 15 11.70 -1.36 -2.21
C PHE A 15 11.93 -2.52 -3.20
N LEU A 16 13.05 -3.21 -3.10
CA LEU A 16 13.40 -4.31 -4.02
C LEU A 16 12.50 -5.53 -3.82
N VAL A 17 12.14 -5.87 -2.59
CA VAL A 17 11.24 -6.99 -2.30
C VAL A 17 9.88 -6.75 -2.95
N PHE A 18 9.30 -5.57 -2.78
CA PHE A 18 8.00 -5.25 -3.37
C PHE A 18 8.07 -5.16 -4.90
N TYR A 19 9.11 -4.56 -5.46
CA TYR A 19 9.36 -4.59 -6.89
C TYR A 19 9.39 -6.03 -7.45
N LEU A 20 10.09 -6.94 -6.77
CA LEU A 20 10.19 -8.33 -7.20
C LEU A 20 8.86 -9.07 -7.05
N LEU A 21 8.15 -8.87 -5.93
CA LEU A 21 6.84 -9.49 -5.69
C LEU A 21 5.84 -9.07 -6.77
N GLU A 22 5.76 -7.79 -7.09
CA GLU A 22 4.88 -7.29 -8.14
C GLU A 22 5.28 -7.87 -9.50
N ARG A 23 6.59 -7.86 -9.83
CA ARG A 23 7.08 -8.40 -11.10
C ARG A 23 6.74 -9.88 -11.25
N ILE A 24 6.92 -10.68 -10.20
CA ILE A 24 6.58 -12.11 -10.20
C ILE A 24 5.08 -12.29 -10.38
N THR A 25 4.25 -11.50 -9.67
CA THR A 25 2.80 -11.56 -9.77
C THR A 25 2.32 -11.18 -11.17
N LEU A 26 2.84 -10.11 -11.76
CA LEU A 26 2.51 -9.68 -13.13
C LEU A 26 2.94 -10.71 -14.19
N ILE A 27 4.09 -11.37 -14.02
CA ILE A 27 4.53 -12.43 -14.92
C ILE A 27 3.59 -13.64 -14.84
N HIS A 28 3.16 -14.03 -13.64
CA HIS A 28 2.21 -15.14 -13.46
C HIS A 28 0.84 -14.81 -14.06
N VAL A 29 0.29 -13.63 -13.76
CA VAL A 29 -1.00 -13.17 -14.30
C VAL A 29 -0.91 -13.03 -15.83
N GLY A 30 0.17 -12.50 -16.37
CA GLY A 30 0.37 -12.36 -17.81
C GLY A 30 0.49 -13.69 -18.56
N HIS A 31 1.10 -14.71 -17.96
CA HIS A 31 1.17 -16.08 -18.52
C HIS A 31 -0.20 -16.76 -18.50
N GLU A 32 -1.00 -16.53 -17.48
CA GLU A 32 -2.35 -17.08 -17.36
C GLU A 32 -3.35 -16.39 -18.30
N ALA A 33 -3.28 -15.08 -18.47
CA ALA A 33 -4.16 -14.32 -19.37
C ALA A 33 -4.02 -14.70 -20.85
N GLY A 34 -2.89 -15.28 -21.26
CA GLY A 34 -2.64 -15.74 -22.62
C GLY A 34 -3.32 -17.07 -23.01
N MET A 35 -3.98 -17.76 -22.09
CA MET A 35 -4.35 -19.17 -22.30
C MET A 35 -5.84 -19.55 -22.37
N SER A 36 -6.83 -18.73 -22.02
CA SER A 36 -8.27 -18.99 -22.33
C SER A 36 -9.24 -17.90 -21.85
N LEU A 37 -10.40 -17.81 -22.53
CA LEU A 37 -11.51 -16.88 -22.27
C LEU A 37 -12.23 -17.09 -20.91
N ASP A 38 -12.07 -18.25 -20.27
CA ASP A 38 -12.68 -18.57 -18.97
C ASP A 38 -11.93 -18.02 -17.74
N ARG A 39 -10.89 -17.21 -17.92
CA ARG A 39 -9.99 -16.80 -16.82
C ARG A 39 -10.12 -15.35 -16.36
N HIS A 40 -11.03 -14.56 -16.94
CA HIS A 40 -11.15 -13.14 -16.54
C HIS A 40 -11.53 -12.98 -15.07
N GLU A 41 -12.43 -13.81 -14.53
CA GLU A 41 -12.81 -13.75 -13.11
C GLU A 41 -11.66 -14.12 -12.17
N HIS A 42 -10.78 -15.07 -12.55
CA HIS A 42 -9.59 -15.40 -11.77
C HIS A 42 -8.57 -14.25 -11.72
N VAL A 43 -8.35 -13.55 -12.83
CA VAL A 43 -7.46 -12.39 -12.89
C VAL A 43 -7.96 -11.27 -11.98
N GLY A 44 -9.27 -10.99 -12.03
CA GLY A 44 -9.91 -10.01 -11.14
C GLY A 44 -9.77 -10.39 -9.67
N THR A 45 -9.96 -11.67 -9.34
CA THR A 45 -9.82 -12.18 -7.96
C THR A 45 -8.39 -12.11 -7.45
N LEU A 46 -7.41 -12.46 -8.29
CA LEU A 46 -5.98 -12.33 -7.94
C LEU A 46 -5.59 -10.87 -7.70
N GLY A 47 -6.07 -9.95 -8.54
CA GLY A 47 -5.86 -8.52 -8.37
C GLY A 47 -6.46 -8.02 -7.04
N ALA A 48 -7.72 -8.37 -6.74
CA ALA A 48 -8.36 -8.03 -5.47
C ALA A 48 -7.64 -8.64 -4.26
N GLY A 49 -7.16 -9.89 -4.38
CA GLY A 49 -6.35 -10.54 -3.35
C GLY A 49 -5.02 -9.81 -3.11
N GLY A 50 -4.36 -9.37 -4.18
CA GLY A 50 -3.16 -8.55 -4.09
C GLY A 50 -3.41 -7.24 -3.35
N MET A 51 -4.50 -6.52 -3.67
CA MET A 51 -4.89 -5.30 -2.97
C MET A 51 -5.19 -5.54 -1.49
N SER A 52 -5.91 -6.61 -1.16
CA SER A 52 -6.17 -6.95 0.25
C SER A 52 -4.89 -7.31 1.04
N VAL A 53 -3.90 -7.92 0.41
CA VAL A 53 -2.56 -8.13 1.01
C VAL A 53 -1.84 -6.80 1.20
N HIS A 54 -1.92 -5.90 0.24
CA HIS A 54 -1.40 -4.54 0.33
C HIS A 54 -2.01 -3.80 1.53
N SER A 55 -3.33 -3.74 1.63
CA SER A 55 -4.05 -3.11 2.73
C SER A 55 -3.71 -3.73 4.11
N PHE A 56 -3.49 -5.05 4.16
CA PHE A 56 -3.01 -5.71 5.37
C PHE A 56 -1.60 -5.23 5.78
N LEU A 57 -0.70 -5.06 4.81
CA LEU A 57 0.65 -4.55 5.06
C LEU A 57 0.64 -3.08 5.51
N ASP A 58 -0.28 -2.28 4.98
CA ASP A 58 -0.50 -0.91 5.45
C ASP A 58 -0.94 -0.88 6.90
N GLY A 59 -1.86 -1.76 7.29
CA GLY A 59 -2.23 -1.95 8.67
C GLY A 59 -1.07 -2.37 9.57
N LEU A 60 -0.21 -3.27 9.12
CA LEU A 60 1.03 -3.64 9.82
C LEU A 60 1.95 -2.42 9.99
N ALA A 61 2.09 -1.58 8.96
CA ALA A 61 2.90 -0.36 9.02
C ALA A 61 2.33 0.64 10.03
N VAL A 62 1.00 0.82 10.06
CA VAL A 62 0.31 1.64 11.07
C VAL A 62 0.61 1.13 12.48
N GLY A 63 0.42 -0.16 12.74
CA GLY A 63 0.69 -0.75 14.03
C GLY A 63 2.16 -0.64 14.45
N ALA A 64 3.10 -0.88 13.52
CA ALA A 64 4.53 -0.69 13.76
C ALA A 64 4.88 0.78 14.08
N ALA A 65 4.24 1.73 13.39
CA ALA A 65 4.42 3.15 13.65
C ALA A 65 3.91 3.55 15.04
N PHE A 66 2.81 2.97 15.52
CA PHE A 66 2.34 3.17 16.91
C PHE A 66 3.29 2.59 17.95
N HIS A 67 4.01 1.52 17.66
CA HIS A 67 5.08 1.02 18.54
C HIS A 67 6.26 2.01 18.63
N ALA A 68 6.53 2.78 17.58
CA ALA A 68 7.56 3.80 17.60
C ALA A 68 7.13 5.09 18.33
N GLY A 69 5.82 5.40 18.31
CA GLY A 69 5.23 6.52 19.02
C GLY A 69 3.87 6.92 18.48
N ILE A 70 3.07 7.55 19.34
CA ILE A 70 1.71 7.99 19.00
C ILE A 70 1.71 8.95 17.80
N GLU A 71 2.64 9.89 17.77
CA GLU A 71 2.72 10.91 16.71
C GLU A 71 2.94 10.27 15.36
N LEU A 72 3.95 9.38 15.24
CA LEU A 72 4.22 8.66 14.01
C LEU A 72 3.06 7.75 13.63
N GLY A 73 2.48 7.03 14.59
CA GLY A 73 1.32 6.17 14.36
C GLY A 73 0.13 6.91 13.78
N VAL A 74 -0.20 8.09 14.32
CA VAL A 74 -1.30 8.93 13.82
C VAL A 74 -1.02 9.44 12.40
N ILE A 75 0.21 9.87 12.11
CA ILE A 75 0.58 10.34 10.76
C ILE A 75 0.42 9.21 9.75
N VAL A 76 0.99 8.03 10.04
CA VAL A 76 0.92 6.88 9.14
C VAL A 76 -0.52 6.41 8.97
N ALA A 77 -1.30 6.33 10.06
CA ALA A 77 -2.72 5.97 9.99
C ALA A 77 -3.53 6.95 9.12
N LEU A 78 -3.28 8.25 9.23
CA LEU A 78 -3.95 9.25 8.40
C LEU A 78 -3.64 9.05 6.93
N VAL A 79 -2.37 8.82 6.59
CA VAL A 79 -1.96 8.57 5.19
C VAL A 79 -2.63 7.31 4.65
N VAL A 80 -2.63 6.21 5.41
CA VAL A 80 -3.27 4.95 5.02
C VAL A 80 -4.76 5.15 4.79
N VAL A 81 -5.50 5.71 5.74
CA VAL A 81 -6.95 5.95 5.60
C VAL A 81 -7.30 6.81 4.39
N LEU A 82 -6.45 7.79 4.05
CA LEU A 82 -6.69 8.65 2.89
C LEU A 82 -6.54 7.92 1.56
N HIS A 83 -5.61 6.96 1.43
CA HIS A 83 -5.46 6.23 0.17
C HIS A 83 -6.30 4.95 0.12
N ASP A 84 -6.62 4.29 1.22
CA ASP A 84 -7.50 3.11 1.30
C ASP A 84 -8.85 3.30 0.61
N PHE A 85 -9.35 4.54 0.59
CA PHE A 85 -10.56 4.85 -0.16
C PHE A 85 -10.38 4.62 -1.67
N SER A 86 -9.23 5.00 -2.21
CA SER A 86 -8.90 4.76 -3.63
C SER A 86 -8.68 3.28 -3.91
N ASP A 87 -8.08 2.56 -2.97
CA ASP A 87 -7.79 1.13 -3.08
C ASP A 87 -9.08 0.31 -3.08
N GLY A 88 -10.05 0.66 -2.24
CA GLY A 88 -11.39 0.05 -2.27
C GLY A 88 -12.10 0.25 -3.62
N ILE A 89 -11.98 1.44 -4.24
CA ILE A 89 -12.48 1.68 -5.60
C ILE A 89 -11.72 0.82 -6.61
N GLY A 90 -10.40 0.71 -6.48
CA GLY A 90 -9.54 -0.12 -7.31
C GLY A 90 -9.93 -1.60 -7.25
N THR A 91 -10.10 -2.14 -6.03
CA THR A 91 -10.54 -3.52 -5.78
C THR A 91 -11.86 -3.83 -6.47
N VAL A 92 -12.86 -2.97 -6.34
CA VAL A 92 -14.15 -3.16 -7.02
C VAL A 92 -13.99 -3.04 -8.53
N SER A 93 -13.22 -2.06 -9.00
CA SER A 93 -13.05 -1.79 -10.43
C SER A 93 -12.34 -2.95 -11.15
N VAL A 94 -11.28 -3.51 -10.57
CA VAL A 94 -10.55 -4.63 -11.18
C VAL A 94 -11.42 -5.89 -11.28
N LEU A 95 -12.24 -6.15 -10.25
CA LEU A 95 -13.17 -7.28 -10.27
C LEU A 95 -14.25 -7.12 -11.34
N LEU A 96 -14.92 -5.97 -11.38
CA LEU A 96 -15.98 -5.71 -12.35
C LEU A 96 -15.45 -5.63 -13.79
N ALA A 97 -14.24 -5.14 -14.00
CA ALA A 97 -13.59 -5.11 -15.31
C ALA A 97 -13.21 -6.52 -15.81
N ASN A 98 -13.13 -7.50 -14.91
CA ASN A 98 -12.86 -8.91 -15.19
C ASN A 98 -14.11 -9.80 -14.99
N ASP A 99 -15.28 -9.27 -15.29
CA ASP A 99 -16.57 -9.98 -15.35
C ASP A 99 -17.04 -10.60 -14.01
N ALA A 100 -16.42 -10.24 -12.88
CA ALA A 100 -16.89 -10.71 -11.58
C ALA A 100 -18.27 -10.13 -11.22
N SER A 101 -19.06 -10.91 -10.51
CA SER A 101 -20.37 -10.45 -10.05
C SER A 101 -20.27 -9.32 -9.03
N ARG A 102 -21.28 -8.43 -8.99
CA ARG A 102 -21.36 -7.36 -7.96
C ARG A 102 -21.28 -7.92 -6.53
N ARG A 103 -21.78 -9.14 -6.31
CA ARG A 103 -21.71 -9.81 -5.01
C ARG A 103 -20.28 -10.21 -4.67
N THR A 104 -19.52 -10.70 -5.64
CA THR A 104 -18.10 -11.02 -5.50
C THR A 104 -17.29 -9.74 -5.22
N ALA A 105 -17.53 -8.69 -6.01
CA ALA A 105 -16.88 -7.40 -5.81
C ALA A 105 -17.13 -6.81 -4.41
N PHE A 106 -18.38 -6.87 -3.93
CA PHE A 106 -18.71 -6.42 -2.57
C PHE A 106 -18.03 -7.25 -1.48
N ARG A 107 -17.93 -8.57 -1.65
CA ARG A 107 -17.23 -9.44 -0.68
C ARG A 107 -15.76 -9.09 -0.58
N TRP A 108 -15.10 -8.89 -1.72
CA TRP A 108 -13.70 -8.50 -1.75
C TRP A 108 -13.48 -7.10 -1.20
N LEU A 109 -14.38 -6.15 -1.46
CA LEU A 109 -14.32 -4.84 -0.82
C LEU A 109 -14.37 -4.92 0.70
N VAL A 110 -15.21 -5.83 1.27
CA VAL A 110 -15.26 -6.05 2.72
C VAL A 110 -13.96 -6.68 3.23
N VAL A 111 -13.40 -7.65 2.50
CA VAL A 111 -12.10 -8.25 2.86
C VAL A 111 -11.00 -7.19 2.86
N ASP A 112 -10.95 -6.38 1.83
CA ASP A 112 -10.01 -5.29 1.65
C ASP A 112 -10.12 -4.25 2.77
N ALA A 113 -11.32 -3.79 3.07
CA ALA A 113 -11.58 -2.83 4.16
C ALA A 113 -11.26 -3.38 5.57
N LEU A 114 -11.30 -4.69 5.79
CA LEU A 114 -10.95 -5.32 7.06
C LEU A 114 -9.46 -5.68 7.15
N ALA A 115 -8.77 -5.77 6.02
CA ALA A 115 -7.38 -6.16 5.96
C ALA A 115 -6.45 -5.23 6.78
N PRO A 116 -6.53 -3.90 6.70
CA PRO A 116 -5.69 -3.02 7.51
C PRO A 116 -5.96 -3.17 9.01
N VAL A 117 -7.22 -3.41 9.41
CA VAL A 117 -7.55 -3.68 10.82
C VAL A 117 -6.85 -4.95 11.31
N ALA A 118 -6.89 -6.00 10.50
CA ALA A 118 -6.18 -7.25 10.80
C ALA A 118 -4.66 -7.04 10.88
N GLY A 119 -4.10 -6.21 9.99
CA GLY A 119 -2.69 -5.82 9.99
C GLY A 119 -2.27 -5.10 11.27
N VAL A 120 -3.05 -4.11 11.71
CA VAL A 120 -2.81 -3.40 12.99
C VAL A 120 -2.84 -4.37 14.16
N LEU A 121 -3.86 -5.24 14.24
CA LEU A 121 -3.97 -6.23 15.31
C LEU A 121 -2.80 -7.23 15.29
N ALA A 122 -2.35 -7.64 14.11
CA ALA A 122 -1.17 -8.51 13.97
C ALA A 122 0.11 -7.81 14.46
N ALA A 123 0.30 -6.52 14.15
CA ALA A 123 1.43 -5.74 14.64
C ALA A 123 1.45 -5.64 16.18
N PHE A 124 0.28 -5.43 16.81
CA PHE A 124 0.18 -5.39 18.27
C PHE A 124 0.32 -6.77 18.95
N ALA A 125 0.13 -7.86 18.22
CA ALA A 125 0.37 -9.21 18.72
C ALA A 125 1.86 -9.58 18.76
N ILE A 126 2.73 -8.79 18.13
CA ILE A 126 4.18 -9.02 18.04
C ILE A 126 4.90 -7.98 18.89
N THR A 127 5.87 -8.41 19.68
CA THR A 127 6.73 -7.46 20.41
C THR A 127 7.76 -6.88 19.46
N LEU A 128 7.57 -5.61 19.09
CA LEU A 128 8.43 -4.86 18.17
C LEU A 128 9.20 -3.80 18.97
N GLU A 129 10.50 -3.99 19.17
CA GLU A 129 11.35 -3.08 19.94
C GLU A 129 12.73 -2.92 19.29
N GLY A 130 13.37 -1.79 19.54
CA GLY A 130 14.76 -1.54 19.17
C GLY A 130 15.06 -1.80 17.70
N ALA A 131 16.00 -2.68 17.41
CA ALA A 131 16.48 -2.94 16.04
C ALA A 131 15.42 -3.60 15.13
N SER A 132 14.56 -4.47 15.69
CA SER A 132 13.49 -5.12 14.92
C SER A 132 12.42 -4.14 14.46
N LEU A 133 12.03 -3.21 15.32
CA LEU A 133 11.10 -2.14 14.96
C LEU A 133 11.72 -1.22 13.89
N GLY A 134 12.97 -0.79 14.07
CA GLY A 134 13.67 0.03 13.10
C GLY A 134 13.83 -0.64 11.73
N ALA A 135 14.12 -1.94 11.71
CA ALA A 135 14.20 -2.71 10.48
C ALA A 135 12.86 -2.79 9.76
N LEU A 136 11.78 -3.10 10.49
CA LEU A 136 10.43 -3.19 9.94
C LEU A 136 9.96 -1.85 9.38
N LEU A 137 10.13 -0.76 10.12
CA LEU A 137 9.80 0.59 9.64
C LEU A 137 10.62 0.98 8.41
N GLY A 138 11.90 0.59 8.36
CA GLY A 138 12.73 0.76 7.18
C GLY A 138 12.17 0.03 5.96
N VAL A 139 11.78 -1.24 6.11
CA VAL A 139 11.15 -2.02 5.02
C VAL A 139 9.85 -1.36 4.55
N PHE A 140 9.00 -0.89 5.46
CA PHE A 140 7.77 -0.17 5.08
C PHE A 140 8.06 1.16 4.38
N MET A 141 9.09 1.89 4.81
CA MET A 141 9.53 3.10 4.08
C MET A 141 9.88 2.77 2.63
N GLY A 142 10.60 1.68 2.38
CA GLY A 142 10.93 1.22 1.04
C GLY A 142 9.70 0.80 0.24
N PHE A 143 8.77 0.11 0.86
CA PHE A 143 7.47 -0.25 0.28
C PHE A 143 6.68 0.98 -0.16
N PHE A 144 6.45 1.95 0.72
CA PHE A 144 5.73 3.18 0.37
C PHE A 144 6.43 3.99 -0.72
N LEU A 145 7.77 4.04 -0.72
CA LEU A 145 8.53 4.67 -1.80
C LEU A 145 8.32 3.95 -3.14
N TYR A 146 8.26 2.61 -3.11
CA TYR A 146 7.97 1.81 -4.30
C TYR A 146 6.58 2.11 -4.85
N VAL A 147 5.54 2.01 -4.03
CA VAL A 147 4.15 2.28 -4.42
C VAL A 147 3.99 3.70 -4.96
N ALA A 148 4.51 4.69 -4.24
CA ALA A 148 4.42 6.09 -4.66
C ALA A 148 5.11 6.35 -6.00
N GLY A 149 6.34 5.82 -6.17
CA GLY A 149 7.18 6.11 -7.34
C GLY A 149 6.92 5.23 -8.55
N ALA A 150 6.62 3.96 -8.35
CA ALA A 150 6.46 2.98 -9.42
C ALA A 150 5.00 2.81 -9.88
N GLU A 151 4.03 3.02 -9.01
CA GLU A 151 2.63 2.81 -9.29
C GLU A 151 1.82 4.12 -9.36
N LEU A 152 1.72 4.84 -8.25
CA LEU A 152 0.81 5.99 -8.15
C LEU A 152 1.22 7.17 -9.04
N LEU A 153 2.50 7.53 -9.03
CA LEU A 153 2.97 8.67 -9.79
C LEU A 153 2.86 8.45 -11.32
N PRO A 154 3.29 7.31 -11.89
CA PRO A 154 3.07 7.00 -13.30
C PRO A 154 1.60 6.92 -13.68
N GLU A 155 0.74 6.30 -12.85
CA GLU A 155 -0.69 6.19 -13.15
C GLU A 155 -1.38 7.56 -13.15
N ALA A 156 -1.04 8.44 -12.20
CA ALA A 156 -1.56 9.81 -12.17
C ALA A 156 -1.24 10.60 -13.44
N HIS A 157 -0.04 10.36 -14.03
CA HIS A 157 0.39 11.06 -15.25
C HIS A 157 -0.04 10.38 -16.55
N ARG A 158 -0.56 9.15 -16.49
CA ARG A 158 -0.91 8.37 -17.69
C ARG A 158 -2.11 8.95 -18.44
N LYS A 159 -3.11 9.43 -17.73
CA LYS A 159 -4.37 9.94 -18.31
C LYS A 159 -4.39 11.43 -18.49
N GLU A 160 -3.72 12.17 -17.64
CA GLU A 160 -3.71 13.63 -17.64
C GLU A 160 -2.32 14.16 -17.26
N SER A 161 -1.64 14.77 -18.21
CA SER A 161 -0.35 15.46 -17.98
C SER A 161 -0.57 16.95 -17.76
N GLY A 162 -1.42 17.33 -16.80
CA GLY A 162 -1.84 18.72 -16.65
C GLY A 162 -1.49 19.35 -15.31
N TRP A 163 -1.72 20.65 -15.20
CA TRP A 163 -1.59 21.43 -13.96
C TRP A 163 -2.38 20.85 -12.80
N MET A 164 -3.46 20.11 -13.05
CA MET A 164 -4.27 19.47 -11.99
C MET A 164 -3.49 18.38 -11.26
N VAL A 165 -2.75 17.52 -11.96
CA VAL A 165 -1.94 16.47 -11.35
C VAL A 165 -0.82 17.09 -10.53
N LEU A 166 -0.11 18.10 -11.09
CA LEU A 166 0.92 18.83 -10.34
C LEU A 166 0.35 19.51 -9.10
N ALA A 167 -0.79 20.20 -9.24
CA ALA A 167 -1.44 20.89 -8.11
C ALA A 167 -1.89 19.89 -7.03
N ALA A 168 -2.47 18.74 -7.41
CA ALA A 168 -2.88 17.71 -6.48
C ALA A 168 -1.69 17.10 -5.73
N THR A 169 -0.59 16.81 -6.44
CA THR A 169 0.65 16.28 -5.84
C THR A 169 1.24 17.28 -4.85
N LEU A 170 1.33 18.56 -5.22
CA LEU A 170 1.83 19.61 -4.33
C LEU A 170 0.89 19.83 -3.13
N ALA A 171 -0.43 19.81 -3.35
CA ALA A 171 -1.40 19.94 -2.26
C ALA A 171 -1.29 18.78 -1.26
N GLY A 172 -1.13 17.54 -1.73
CA GLY A 172 -0.89 16.37 -0.89
C GLY A 172 0.40 16.50 -0.07
N ALA A 173 1.50 16.90 -0.71
CA ALA A 173 2.78 17.11 -0.03
C ALA A 173 2.69 18.21 1.04
N ILE A 174 2.04 19.35 0.73
CA ILE A 174 1.83 20.46 1.68
C ILE A 174 0.92 20.01 2.82
N LEU A 175 -0.13 19.25 2.55
CA LEU A 175 -1.03 18.72 3.57
C LEU A 175 -0.27 17.84 4.57
N ILE A 176 0.48 16.86 4.08
CA ILE A 176 1.25 15.96 4.95
C ILE A 176 2.33 16.73 5.73
N PHE A 177 3.05 17.64 5.06
CA PHE A 177 4.01 18.50 5.75
C PHE A 177 3.35 19.33 6.86
N GLY A 178 2.18 19.94 6.59
CA GLY A 178 1.42 20.71 7.58
C GLY A 178 0.96 19.84 8.75
N VAL A 179 0.45 18.63 8.48
CA VAL A 179 0.04 17.67 9.52
C VAL A 179 1.23 17.26 10.39
N THR A 180 2.40 16.97 9.79
CA THR A 180 3.59 16.61 10.57
C THR A 180 4.05 17.75 11.48
N GLN A 181 3.95 19.01 11.04
CA GLN A 181 4.30 20.17 11.90
C GLN A 181 3.34 20.35 13.06
N VAL A 182 2.05 20.06 12.86
CA VAL A 182 1.04 20.20 13.93
C VAL A 182 1.13 19.08 14.96
N ILE A 183 1.44 17.86 14.53
CA ILE A 183 1.51 16.70 15.43
C ILE A 183 2.84 16.65 16.21
N SER A 184 3.94 17.17 15.63
CA SER A 184 5.27 17.19 16.26
C SER A 184 5.46 18.34 17.27
N ILE A 185 4.44 19.18 17.51
CA ILE A 185 4.42 20.22 18.55
C ILE A 185 3.79 19.69 19.83
#